data_e66fbb16f99f693fa3a6080c578486c7
#
_entry.id   e66fbb16f99f693fa3a6080c578486c7
#
_cell.length_a   1.000
_cell.length_b   1.000
_cell.length_c   1.000
_cell.angle_alpha   90.00
_cell.angle_beta   90.00
_cell.angle_gamma   90.00
#
_symmetry.space_group_name_H-M   'P 1'
#
loop_
_entity.id
_entity.type
_entity.pdbx_description
1 polymer ?
#
loop_
_entity_poly.entity_id
_entity_poly.type
_entity_poly.pdbx_seq_one_letter_code
_entity_poly.pdbx_strand_id
1 'polypeptide(L)'
;MRVFNKKLNRLLAIMLASVMGATSLPATQVSADTPSSEYDISNDAASDDISDSKIPDEQDSDNNATEEKQPQQLTVEYTPADDIYVGNKVVPVVKSDRADAAVDNLKYTVVEGKNLIEKDTDFASNGIWTAKDTGTVRIKVTKAEDDKYKSAEAEYTVTIKEYDYSSMNNSLTGTMLQGTQFYVEAPTLSLASDNQAVYVVRKGDEWIEADKYQLMPQQGDNRQTLVIARKDKESGAITDIGSLRLDYKYDTQPPKITLNPKEDDKPAFTKDAVDYYGNVRKVDMNIHDVSLDDGSTQLWVKVDDREEFDVFDVDNAQKLIDAGIEYSEWIVTGADYSSCITFGTKADEEHKYQIIGMYAKDQAEHECNDTSSIEQPFYVDRKAPSGTIGYDADLIDEQNMVSQQASNVYGQLEDISGIKQAFYYVNKSDESGSILNDEQVKALDDSAWKPLELIEDTYDARYKYKINTSDLKDTSYNVYVKAQDNCNGETAFFSTSKLVVDTLPPELTVSQDTMTAADEKGWHKDDISYIVKADDSLSGIKSVEYTVFDGKRKIVSGQTVELDESGEGRITIPAAEQ
;
A
#
# COMPACT_ATOMS: atom_id res chain seq x y z
N MET A 1 -13.13 -20.71 -12.40
CA MET A 1 -13.76 -19.41 -12.70
C MET A 1 -15.01 -19.05 -11.86
N ARG A 2 -16.08 -19.87 -11.81
CA ARG A 2 -17.27 -19.49 -10.99
C ARG A 2 -17.07 -19.52 -9.47
N VAL A 3 -16.16 -20.32 -8.95
CA VAL A 3 -15.86 -20.42 -7.51
C VAL A 3 -14.90 -19.31 -7.09
N PHE A 4 -13.93 -18.96 -7.93
CA PHE A 4 -12.95 -17.90 -7.72
C PHE A 4 -13.61 -16.52 -7.60
N ASN A 5 -14.54 -16.17 -8.51
CA ASN A 5 -15.29 -14.92 -8.43
C ASN A 5 -16.13 -14.76 -7.16
N LYS A 6 -16.56 -15.88 -6.53
CA LYS A 6 -17.32 -15.81 -5.28
C LYS A 6 -16.43 -15.54 -4.06
N LYS A 7 -15.19 -16.06 -4.07
CA LYS A 7 -14.20 -15.84 -3.00
C LYS A 7 -13.62 -14.41 -3.09
N LEU A 8 -13.26 -13.98 -4.29
CA LEU A 8 -12.74 -12.62 -4.55
C LEU A 8 -13.75 -11.52 -4.16
N ASN A 9 -15.05 -11.70 -4.50
CA ASN A 9 -16.10 -10.76 -4.12
C ASN A 9 -16.35 -10.69 -2.60
N ARG A 10 -16.00 -11.73 -1.84
CA ARG A 10 -16.05 -11.68 -0.37
C ARG A 10 -14.87 -10.89 0.23
N LEU A 11 -13.68 -11.05 -0.32
CA LEU A 11 -12.50 -10.29 0.11
C LEU A 11 -12.69 -8.79 -0.18
N LEU A 12 -13.17 -8.45 -1.38
CA LEU A 12 -13.47 -7.08 -1.77
C LEU A 12 -14.57 -6.46 -0.86
N ALA A 13 -15.57 -7.23 -0.46
CA ALA A 13 -16.62 -6.78 0.44
C ALA A 13 -16.11 -6.51 1.88
N ILE A 14 -15.12 -7.27 2.33
CA ILE A 14 -14.50 -7.07 3.66
C ILE A 14 -13.56 -5.85 3.62
N MET A 15 -12.77 -5.66 2.56
CA MET A 15 -11.93 -4.47 2.39
C MET A 15 -12.75 -3.17 2.23
N LEU A 16 -13.87 -3.19 1.49
CA LEU A 16 -14.76 -2.03 1.39
C LEU A 16 -15.47 -1.69 2.71
N ALA A 17 -15.77 -2.68 3.55
CA ALA A 17 -16.42 -2.44 4.83
C ALA A 17 -15.48 -1.78 5.85
N SER A 18 -14.18 -2.06 5.81
CA SER A 18 -13.18 -1.43 6.68
C SER A 18 -12.80 0.00 6.25
N VAL A 19 -12.95 0.35 4.96
CA VAL A 19 -12.68 1.70 4.44
C VAL A 19 -13.87 2.64 4.61
N MET A 20 -15.11 2.13 4.71
CA MET A 20 -16.31 2.97 4.87
C MET A 20 -16.63 3.40 6.31
N GLY A 21 -15.83 3.00 7.30
CA GLY A 21 -16.02 3.33 8.72
C GLY A 21 -15.50 4.69 9.17
N ALA A 22 -14.77 5.41 8.36
CA ALA A 22 -14.22 6.71 8.73
C ALA A 22 -14.27 7.69 7.56
N THR A 23 -15.29 8.51 7.49
CA THR A 23 -15.35 9.92 7.12
C THR A 23 -16.71 10.28 6.53
N SER A 24 -17.54 10.90 7.33
CA SER A 24 -18.67 11.69 6.87
C SER A 24 -18.19 13.14 6.67
N LEU A 25 -18.05 13.57 5.43
CA LEU A 25 -18.02 14.99 5.07
C LEU A 25 -19.04 15.26 3.96
N PRO A 26 -19.70 16.43 3.95
CA PRO A 26 -20.89 16.67 3.15
C PRO A 26 -20.56 16.90 1.68
N ALA A 27 -21.41 16.34 0.81
CA ALA A 27 -21.37 16.52 -0.62
C ALA A 27 -21.73 17.95 -1.01
N THR A 28 -20.84 18.64 -1.69
CA THR A 28 -21.17 19.83 -2.49
C THR A 28 -21.48 19.38 -3.90
N GLN A 29 -22.70 19.66 -4.33
CA GLN A 29 -23.14 19.51 -5.72
C GLN A 29 -22.37 20.51 -6.60
N VAL A 30 -21.75 20.00 -7.66
CA VAL A 30 -21.29 20.83 -8.78
C VAL A 30 -22.18 20.52 -9.97
N SER A 31 -22.90 21.54 -10.38
CA SER A 31 -23.76 21.60 -11.55
C SER A 31 -22.90 21.66 -12.81
N ALA A 32 -23.17 20.78 -13.78
CA ALA A 32 -22.55 20.85 -15.09
C ALA A 32 -23.40 21.75 -15.99
N ASP A 33 -22.85 22.90 -16.36
CA ASP A 33 -23.39 23.74 -17.44
C ASP A 33 -22.69 23.41 -18.76
N THR A 34 -23.46 22.97 -19.72
CA THR A 34 -23.10 22.90 -21.13
C THR A 34 -23.44 24.23 -21.82
N PRO A 35 -22.58 24.82 -22.62
CA PRO A 35 -22.98 25.92 -23.49
C PRO A 35 -23.35 25.38 -24.87
N SER A 36 -24.60 25.55 -25.22
CA SER A 36 -25.11 25.50 -26.60
C SER A 36 -24.76 26.78 -27.33
N SER A 37 -24.18 26.67 -28.50
CA SER A 37 -24.00 27.78 -29.43
C SER A 37 -25.17 27.82 -30.40
N GLU A 38 -25.98 28.85 -30.30
CA GLU A 38 -26.92 29.25 -31.33
C GLU A 38 -26.25 30.23 -32.27
N TYR A 39 -26.42 29.94 -33.56
CA TYR A 39 -26.14 30.85 -34.65
C TYR A 39 -27.30 31.84 -34.79
N ASP A 40 -27.00 33.09 -34.93
CA ASP A 40 -27.97 34.06 -35.44
C ASP A 40 -27.45 34.76 -36.67
N ILE A 41 -28.32 34.73 -37.70
CA ILE A 41 -28.16 35.34 -39.00
C ILE A 41 -28.87 36.69 -38.97
N SER A 42 -28.21 37.74 -39.38
CA SER A 42 -28.95 38.90 -39.85
C SER A 42 -28.27 39.53 -41.07
N ASN A 43 -29.07 39.56 -42.14
CA ASN A 43 -28.91 40.34 -43.35
C ASN A 43 -28.96 41.84 -43.10
N ASP A 44 -28.30 42.60 -43.93
CA ASP A 44 -28.86 43.71 -44.74
C ASP A 44 -27.73 44.27 -45.62
N ALA A 45 -27.90 44.33 -46.76
CA ALA A 45 -28.45 44.89 -47.97
C ALA A 45 -27.97 46.32 -48.29
N ALA A 46 -27.54 46.41 -49.58
CA ALA A 46 -27.62 47.51 -50.50
C ALA A 46 -26.70 48.72 -50.29
N SER A 47 -26.13 49.36 -51.24
CA SER A 47 -26.46 49.61 -52.63
C SER A 47 -25.34 50.40 -53.33
N ASP A 48 -25.22 50.20 -54.62
CA ASP A 48 -24.95 51.15 -55.67
C ASP A 48 -23.84 52.23 -55.55
N ASP A 49 -22.96 52.37 -56.46
CA ASP A 49 -23.16 52.97 -57.84
C ASP A 49 -21.82 53.06 -58.60
N ILE A 50 -21.88 52.65 -59.84
CA ILE A 50 -21.41 53.14 -61.14
C ILE A 50 -20.19 54.07 -61.23
N SER A 51 -19.25 53.69 -62.03
CA SER A 51 -18.82 54.25 -63.37
C SER A 51 -17.30 54.39 -63.49
N ASP A 52 -16.90 53.81 -64.50
CA ASP A 52 -16.41 54.26 -65.82
C ASP A 52 -14.90 54.35 -66.02
N SER A 53 -14.54 53.54 -67.01
CA SER A 53 -13.58 53.73 -68.13
C SER A 53 -12.11 54.10 -67.83
N LYS A 54 -11.25 53.24 -68.23
CA LYS A 54 -10.39 53.27 -69.42
C LYS A 54 -9.20 52.36 -69.37
N ILE A 55 -9.02 51.59 -70.38
CA ILE A 55 -7.86 50.85 -70.88
C ILE A 55 -6.93 51.86 -71.60
N PRO A 56 -5.64 51.60 -71.91
CA PRO A 56 -4.77 50.41 -71.81
C PRO A 56 -3.32 50.72 -71.33
N ASP A 57 -2.55 49.76 -71.13
CA ASP A 57 -1.39 49.26 -71.83
C ASP A 57 -0.41 48.46 -70.96
N GLU A 58 -0.21 47.28 -71.42
CA GLU A 58 0.98 46.46 -71.68
C GLU A 58 2.06 46.28 -70.59
N GLN A 59 2.29 44.95 -70.36
CA GLN A 59 3.58 44.25 -70.08
C GLN A 59 4.04 44.29 -68.65
N ASP A 60 4.11 43.20 -67.98
CA ASP A 60 4.94 42.03 -68.18
C ASP A 60 4.59 40.92 -67.16
N SER A 61 4.71 39.73 -67.61
CA SER A 61 4.55 38.44 -67.01
C SER A 61 5.32 38.27 -65.72
N ASP A 62 4.62 37.81 -64.68
CA ASP A 62 5.06 36.72 -63.84
C ASP A 62 3.85 36.00 -63.22
N ASN A 63 3.36 35.07 -64.05
CA ASN A 63 2.28 34.17 -63.66
C ASN A 63 2.84 33.05 -62.85
N ASN A 64 3.08 33.30 -61.57
CA ASN A 64 3.25 32.22 -60.59
C ASN A 64 1.88 31.93 -59.95
N ALA A 65 0.95 31.49 -60.80
CA ALA A 65 -0.24 30.82 -60.31
C ALA A 65 0.21 29.51 -59.70
N THR A 66 0.30 29.45 -58.37
CA THR A 66 0.34 28.19 -57.65
C THR A 66 -0.91 27.42 -58.08
N GLU A 67 -0.76 26.47 -59.00
CA GLU A 67 -1.87 25.58 -59.40
C GLU A 67 -2.42 24.94 -58.11
N GLU A 68 -3.68 25.18 -57.82
CA GLU A 68 -4.34 24.59 -56.65
C GLU A 68 -4.34 23.07 -56.81
N LYS A 69 -3.63 22.39 -55.90
CA LYS A 69 -3.53 20.93 -55.93
C LYS A 69 -4.91 20.28 -56.03
N GLN A 70 -5.08 19.37 -56.93
CA GLN A 70 -6.34 18.70 -57.19
C GLN A 70 -6.63 17.61 -56.14
N PRO A 71 -7.89 17.39 -55.77
CA PRO A 71 -8.25 16.28 -54.91
C PRO A 71 -8.07 14.93 -55.62
N GLN A 72 -7.69 13.92 -54.91
CA GLN A 72 -7.61 12.52 -55.34
C GLN A 72 -8.29 11.61 -54.35
N GLN A 73 -8.74 10.44 -54.79
CA GLN A 73 -9.27 9.39 -53.94
C GLN A 73 -8.43 8.11 -54.11
N LEU A 74 -8.25 7.41 -53.02
CA LEU A 74 -7.56 6.12 -53.04
C LEU A 74 -8.56 4.98 -52.93
N THR A 75 -8.27 3.89 -53.66
CA THR A 75 -8.93 2.60 -53.48
C THR A 75 -7.90 1.55 -53.17
N VAL A 76 -8.26 0.59 -52.33
CA VAL A 76 -7.37 -0.49 -51.90
C VAL A 76 -8.00 -1.82 -52.28
N GLU A 77 -7.31 -2.57 -53.10
CA GLU A 77 -7.53 -3.99 -53.33
C GLU A 77 -6.46 -4.78 -52.58
N TYR A 78 -6.64 -6.05 -52.35
CA TYR A 78 -5.62 -6.89 -51.73
C TYR A 78 -5.61 -8.29 -52.32
N THR A 79 -4.46 -8.94 -52.19
CA THR A 79 -4.25 -10.31 -52.65
C THR A 79 -3.92 -11.23 -51.46
N PRO A 80 -4.57 -12.40 -51.35
CA PRO A 80 -5.64 -12.91 -52.18
C PRO A 80 -6.94 -12.10 -52.03
N ALA A 81 -7.74 -12.03 -53.09
CA ALA A 81 -9.01 -11.27 -53.10
C ALA A 81 -10.17 -12.05 -52.44
N ASP A 82 -10.01 -13.35 -52.33
CA ASP A 82 -10.98 -14.28 -51.71
C ASP A 82 -10.79 -14.36 -50.21
N ASP A 83 -11.38 -15.35 -49.59
CA ASP A 83 -11.30 -15.60 -48.14
C ASP A 83 -9.84 -15.61 -47.63
N ILE A 84 -9.58 -14.81 -46.62
CA ILE A 84 -8.27 -14.76 -45.94
C ILE A 84 -8.29 -15.71 -44.76
N TYR A 85 -7.33 -16.57 -44.71
CA TYR A 85 -7.15 -17.56 -43.64
C TYR A 85 -5.89 -17.28 -42.82
N VAL A 86 -5.86 -17.76 -41.59
CA VAL A 86 -4.66 -17.68 -40.75
C VAL A 86 -3.45 -18.30 -41.49
N GLY A 87 -2.35 -17.59 -41.51
CA GLY A 87 -1.14 -17.93 -42.27
C GLY A 87 -1.07 -17.31 -43.67
N ASN A 88 -2.17 -16.73 -44.18
CA ASN A 88 -2.13 -16.05 -45.46
C ASN A 88 -1.39 -14.72 -45.34
N LYS A 89 -0.50 -14.47 -46.31
CA LYS A 89 0.15 -13.17 -46.48
C LYS A 89 -0.76 -12.27 -47.30
N VAL A 90 -1.10 -11.11 -46.78
CA VAL A 90 -1.96 -10.14 -47.42
C VAL A 90 -1.10 -9.01 -48.00
N VAL A 91 -1.26 -8.77 -49.29
CA VAL A 91 -0.52 -7.74 -50.03
C VAL A 91 -1.53 -6.72 -50.55
N PRO A 92 -1.54 -5.48 -50.06
CA PRO A 92 -2.43 -4.44 -50.54
C PRO A 92 -1.94 -3.88 -51.86
N VAL A 93 -2.90 -3.55 -52.73
CA VAL A 93 -2.66 -2.84 -53.98
C VAL A 93 -3.48 -1.55 -53.94
N VAL A 94 -2.80 -0.43 -53.84
CA VAL A 94 -3.43 0.90 -53.76
C VAL A 94 -3.50 1.51 -55.17
N LYS A 95 -4.65 2.07 -55.50
CA LYS A 95 -4.88 2.78 -56.77
C LYS A 95 -5.44 4.17 -56.49
N SER A 96 -5.10 5.15 -57.32
CA SER A 96 -5.72 6.47 -57.32
C SER A 96 -6.77 6.53 -58.42
N ASP A 97 -7.84 7.32 -58.23
CA ASP A 97 -8.83 7.66 -59.26
C ASP A 97 -8.25 8.56 -60.34
N ARG A 98 -7.03 9.05 -60.16
CA ARG A 98 -6.28 9.86 -61.13
C ARG A 98 -5.24 8.98 -61.84
N ALA A 99 -5.40 8.82 -63.15
CA ALA A 99 -4.56 7.92 -63.92
C ALA A 99 -3.06 8.32 -63.95
N ASP A 100 -2.77 9.58 -63.72
CA ASP A 100 -1.41 10.15 -63.71
C ASP A 100 -0.87 10.44 -62.29
N ALA A 101 -1.62 10.11 -61.26
CA ALA A 101 -1.13 10.25 -59.87
C ALA A 101 -0.18 9.10 -59.53
N ALA A 102 1.02 9.43 -59.09
CA ALA A 102 1.94 8.43 -58.53
C ALA A 102 1.38 7.87 -57.23
N VAL A 103 1.36 6.55 -57.08
CA VAL A 103 0.93 5.85 -55.88
C VAL A 103 2.17 5.35 -55.16
N ASP A 104 2.93 6.29 -54.62
CA ASP A 104 4.17 6.08 -53.88
C ASP A 104 4.09 6.75 -52.49
N ASN A 105 5.11 6.56 -51.65
CA ASN A 105 5.23 7.15 -50.31
C ASN A 105 3.98 6.91 -49.44
N LEU A 106 3.41 5.74 -49.55
CA LEU A 106 2.25 5.32 -48.77
C LEU A 106 2.65 5.03 -47.31
N LYS A 107 1.75 5.36 -46.39
CA LYS A 107 1.90 5.00 -44.96
C LYS A 107 0.71 4.17 -44.53
N TYR A 108 1.00 3.01 -43.96
CA TYR A 108 0.00 2.07 -43.47
C TYR A 108 -0.05 2.09 -41.95
N THR A 109 -1.27 2.10 -41.39
CA THR A 109 -1.51 2.09 -39.95
C THR A 109 -2.66 1.15 -39.63
N VAL A 110 -2.47 0.24 -38.72
CA VAL A 110 -3.53 -0.65 -38.22
C VAL A 110 -4.44 0.15 -37.30
N VAL A 111 -5.70 0.26 -37.67
CA VAL A 111 -6.74 0.94 -36.87
C VAL A 111 -7.41 -0.03 -35.90
N GLU A 112 -7.67 -1.27 -36.38
CA GLU A 112 -8.33 -2.31 -35.58
C GLU A 112 -7.71 -3.68 -35.87
N GLY A 113 -7.76 -4.61 -34.91
CA GLY A 113 -7.24 -5.97 -35.09
C GLY A 113 -5.71 -6.05 -35.08
N LYS A 114 -5.03 -5.16 -34.36
CA LYS A 114 -3.55 -5.09 -34.31
C LYS A 114 -2.90 -6.41 -33.82
N ASN A 115 -3.58 -7.13 -32.95
CA ASN A 115 -3.15 -8.42 -32.41
C ASN A 115 -3.42 -9.62 -33.34
N LEU A 116 -4.24 -9.41 -34.36
CA LEU A 116 -4.64 -10.45 -35.31
C LEU A 116 -3.66 -10.60 -36.48
N ILE A 117 -2.66 -9.74 -36.58
CA ILE A 117 -1.73 -9.75 -37.70
C ILE A 117 -0.28 -9.72 -37.23
N GLU A 118 0.56 -10.35 -38.02
CA GLU A 118 2.00 -10.18 -37.98
C GLU A 118 2.43 -9.26 -39.11
N LYS A 119 3.07 -8.15 -38.78
CA LYS A 119 3.50 -7.15 -39.71
C LYS A 119 4.81 -7.55 -40.35
N ASP A 120 4.93 -7.36 -41.66
CA ASP A 120 6.20 -7.41 -42.38
C ASP A 120 7.16 -6.32 -41.84
N THR A 121 8.47 -6.50 -42.02
CA THR A 121 9.51 -5.56 -41.55
C THR A 121 9.25 -4.12 -42.03
N ASP A 122 8.73 -3.98 -43.23
CA ASP A 122 8.44 -2.69 -43.85
C ASP A 122 6.94 -2.34 -43.90
N PHE A 123 6.15 -2.92 -42.97
CA PHE A 123 4.70 -2.73 -42.94
C PHE A 123 4.26 -1.27 -43.07
N ALA A 124 4.99 -0.35 -42.44
CA ALA A 124 4.62 1.07 -42.46
C ALA A 124 4.61 1.67 -43.85
N SER A 125 5.42 1.14 -44.80
CA SER A 125 5.58 1.62 -46.18
C SER A 125 4.96 0.71 -47.23
N ASN A 126 4.91 -0.60 -47.00
CA ASN A 126 4.39 -1.54 -48.00
C ASN A 126 3.02 -2.14 -47.64
N GLY A 127 2.60 -2.03 -46.37
CA GLY A 127 1.30 -2.54 -45.91
C GLY A 127 1.17 -4.05 -45.86
N ILE A 128 2.26 -4.79 -46.11
CA ILE A 128 2.25 -6.26 -46.17
C ILE A 128 2.20 -6.87 -44.77
N TRP A 129 1.33 -7.83 -44.58
CA TRP A 129 1.17 -8.52 -43.31
C TRP A 129 0.72 -9.98 -43.50
N THR A 130 0.89 -10.76 -42.47
CA THR A 130 0.42 -12.15 -42.40
C THR A 130 -0.69 -12.28 -41.37
N ALA A 131 -1.78 -12.92 -41.71
CA ALA A 131 -2.88 -13.22 -40.83
C ALA A 131 -2.39 -14.15 -39.68
N LYS A 132 -2.58 -13.73 -38.44
CA LYS A 132 -2.10 -14.44 -37.24
C LYS A 132 -3.22 -15.12 -36.49
N ASP A 133 -4.38 -14.48 -36.44
CA ASP A 133 -5.56 -14.99 -35.77
C ASP A 133 -6.83 -14.56 -36.50
N THR A 134 -7.95 -15.22 -36.20
CA THR A 134 -9.26 -14.93 -36.80
C THR A 134 -9.84 -13.62 -36.28
N GLY A 135 -10.59 -12.94 -37.13
CA GLY A 135 -11.25 -11.70 -36.77
C GLY A 135 -11.18 -10.65 -37.88
N THR A 136 -11.54 -9.42 -37.54
CA THR A 136 -11.57 -8.33 -38.50
C THR A 136 -10.38 -7.39 -38.25
N VAL A 137 -9.67 -7.09 -39.33
CA VAL A 137 -8.54 -6.15 -39.35
C VAL A 137 -8.93 -4.95 -40.17
N ARG A 138 -8.74 -3.76 -39.66
CA ARG A 138 -8.95 -2.50 -40.42
C ARG A 138 -7.64 -1.73 -40.50
N ILE A 139 -7.24 -1.41 -41.70
CA ILE A 139 -5.99 -0.73 -42.00
C ILE A 139 -6.28 0.55 -42.76
N LYS A 140 -5.69 1.62 -42.27
CA LYS A 140 -5.72 2.94 -42.92
C LYS A 140 -4.45 3.13 -43.73
N VAL A 141 -4.63 3.57 -44.97
CA VAL A 141 -3.57 3.96 -45.91
C VAL A 141 -3.63 5.45 -46.08
N THR A 142 -2.52 6.12 -45.95
CA THR A 142 -2.41 7.56 -46.19
C THR A 142 -1.34 7.82 -47.23
N LYS A 143 -1.65 8.68 -48.21
CA LYS A 143 -0.71 9.23 -49.17
C LYS A 143 -0.51 10.71 -48.84
N ALA A 144 0.73 11.12 -48.69
CA ALA A 144 1.04 12.54 -48.54
C ALA A 144 0.69 13.32 -49.83
N GLU A 145 0.47 14.61 -49.73
CA GLU A 145 0.34 15.47 -50.88
C GLU A 145 1.63 15.47 -51.72
N ASP A 146 1.48 15.64 -53.02
CA ASP A 146 2.58 15.84 -53.94
C ASP A 146 2.43 17.20 -54.65
N ASP A 147 3.19 17.44 -55.66
CA ASP A 147 3.18 18.72 -56.38
C ASP A 147 1.84 19.01 -57.08
N LYS A 148 1.10 17.99 -57.47
CA LYS A 148 -0.11 18.09 -58.30
C LYS A 148 -1.40 17.75 -57.51
N TYR A 149 -1.32 16.87 -56.53
CA TYR A 149 -2.48 16.33 -55.80
C TYR A 149 -2.42 16.55 -54.32
N LYS A 150 -3.60 16.79 -53.70
CA LYS A 150 -3.78 16.88 -52.23
C LYS A 150 -3.56 15.51 -51.62
N SER A 151 -3.24 15.48 -50.30
CA SER A 151 -3.16 14.25 -49.54
C SER A 151 -4.48 13.47 -49.59
N ALA A 152 -4.41 12.17 -49.59
CA ALA A 152 -5.58 11.29 -49.60
C ALA A 152 -5.41 10.13 -48.62
N GLU A 153 -6.52 9.59 -48.18
CA GLU A 153 -6.55 8.42 -47.32
C GLU A 153 -7.64 7.44 -47.75
N ALA A 154 -7.42 6.18 -47.47
CA ALA A 154 -8.41 5.13 -47.65
C ALA A 154 -8.29 4.13 -46.46
N GLU A 155 -9.37 3.48 -46.16
CA GLU A 155 -9.37 2.36 -45.23
C GLU A 155 -9.86 1.10 -45.95
N TYR A 156 -9.26 -0.04 -45.59
CA TYR A 156 -9.76 -1.34 -46.03
C TYR A 156 -9.90 -2.28 -44.83
N THR A 157 -10.89 -3.15 -44.96
CA THR A 157 -11.22 -4.11 -43.89
C THR A 157 -11.08 -5.51 -44.44
N VAL A 158 -10.41 -6.37 -43.69
CA VAL A 158 -10.20 -7.77 -44.01
C VAL A 158 -10.76 -8.62 -42.90
N THR A 159 -11.57 -9.61 -43.24
CA THR A 159 -12.02 -10.63 -42.28
C THR A 159 -11.16 -11.88 -42.43
N ILE A 160 -10.42 -12.20 -41.37
CA ILE A 160 -9.60 -13.40 -41.32
C ILE A 160 -10.48 -14.56 -40.81
N LYS A 161 -10.57 -15.61 -41.57
CA LYS A 161 -11.34 -16.81 -41.27
C LYS A 161 -10.42 -17.97 -40.87
N GLU A 162 -10.97 -18.91 -40.14
CA GLU A 162 -10.34 -20.23 -40.02
C GLU A 162 -10.46 -20.99 -41.32
N TYR A 163 -9.38 -21.68 -41.68
CA TYR A 163 -9.46 -22.60 -42.81
C TYR A 163 -10.17 -23.88 -42.31
N ASP A 164 -11.28 -24.20 -42.91
CA ASP A 164 -12.12 -25.31 -42.47
C ASP A 164 -11.59 -26.65 -43.02
N TYR A 165 -10.78 -27.30 -42.21
CA TYR A 165 -10.46 -28.72 -42.41
C TYR A 165 -11.42 -29.62 -41.63
N SER A 166 -12.66 -29.23 -41.46
CA SER A 166 -13.68 -30.00 -40.72
C SER A 166 -13.91 -31.40 -41.27
N SER A 167 -13.58 -31.63 -42.56
CA SER A 167 -13.63 -32.94 -43.20
C SER A 167 -12.38 -33.80 -42.95
N MET A 168 -11.29 -33.24 -42.41
CA MET A 168 -10.05 -33.97 -42.18
C MET A 168 -9.99 -34.48 -40.76
N ASN A 169 -9.99 -35.80 -40.60
CA ASN A 169 -9.83 -36.42 -39.30
C ASN A 169 -8.37 -36.29 -38.86
N ASN A 170 -8.08 -35.30 -38.01
CA ASN A 170 -6.77 -35.08 -37.45
C ASN A 170 -6.82 -35.27 -35.93
N SER A 171 -5.73 -35.73 -35.36
CA SER A 171 -5.56 -35.83 -33.92
C SER A 171 -4.11 -35.58 -33.54
N LEU A 172 -3.95 -34.98 -32.37
CA LEU A 172 -2.67 -34.96 -31.68
C LEU A 172 -2.61 -36.17 -30.77
N THR A 173 -1.54 -36.92 -30.87
CA THR A 173 -1.27 -38.07 -30.00
C THR A 173 -0.05 -37.80 -29.14
N GLY A 174 -0.12 -38.08 -27.86
CA GLY A 174 0.94 -37.81 -26.88
C GLY A 174 0.42 -38.06 -25.47
N THR A 175 1.30 -37.99 -24.51
CA THR A 175 0.95 -38.15 -23.11
C THR A 175 0.31 -36.87 -22.62
N MET A 176 -0.99 -36.91 -22.31
CA MET A 176 -1.72 -35.87 -21.59
C MET A 176 -1.88 -36.29 -20.15
N LEU A 177 -1.77 -35.35 -19.23
CA LEU A 177 -2.08 -35.63 -17.84
C LEU A 177 -3.59 -35.84 -17.68
N GLN A 178 -3.98 -36.90 -16.97
CA GLN A 178 -5.37 -37.31 -16.82
C GLN A 178 -6.19 -36.21 -16.11
N GLY A 179 -7.23 -35.75 -16.79
CA GLY A 179 -8.10 -34.70 -16.25
C GLY A 179 -7.70 -33.28 -16.66
N THR A 180 -6.60 -33.10 -17.38
CA THR A 180 -6.13 -31.81 -17.87
C THR A 180 -6.19 -31.71 -19.40
N GLN A 181 -5.89 -30.54 -19.94
CA GLN A 181 -5.76 -30.31 -21.39
C GLN A 181 -4.30 -30.15 -21.83
N PHE A 182 -3.35 -30.42 -20.92
CA PHE A 182 -1.93 -30.22 -21.18
C PHE A 182 -1.24 -31.48 -21.63
N TYR A 183 -0.44 -31.37 -22.69
CA TYR A 183 0.55 -32.36 -23.07
C TYR A 183 1.81 -32.19 -22.22
N VAL A 184 2.26 -33.23 -21.59
CA VAL A 184 3.51 -33.29 -20.80
C VAL A 184 4.68 -33.83 -21.63
N GLU A 185 4.43 -34.25 -22.87
CA GLU A 185 5.41 -34.60 -23.88
C GLU A 185 4.99 -33.97 -25.21
N ALA A 186 5.97 -33.65 -26.07
CA ALA A 186 5.68 -33.08 -27.38
C ALA A 186 4.72 -33.98 -28.17
N PRO A 187 3.52 -33.49 -28.50
CA PRO A 187 2.56 -34.32 -29.20
C PRO A 187 2.97 -34.58 -30.66
N THR A 188 2.53 -35.69 -31.21
CA THR A 188 2.74 -36.06 -32.60
C THR A 188 1.44 -35.83 -33.37
N LEU A 189 1.55 -35.27 -34.57
CA LEU A 189 0.42 -35.07 -35.46
C LEU A 189 0.05 -36.41 -36.12
N SER A 190 -1.21 -36.81 -36.01
CA SER A 190 -1.78 -37.96 -36.75
C SER A 190 -2.88 -37.45 -37.67
N LEU A 191 -2.74 -37.69 -38.95
CA LEU A 191 -3.74 -37.36 -39.96
C LEU A 191 -4.22 -38.67 -40.61
N ALA A 192 -5.53 -38.78 -40.79
CA ALA A 192 -6.09 -39.95 -41.44
C ALA A 192 -5.55 -40.08 -42.88
N SER A 193 -4.88 -41.16 -43.18
CA SER A 193 -4.41 -41.45 -44.52
C SER A 193 -5.39 -42.39 -45.24
N ASP A 194 -5.51 -42.22 -46.55
CA ASP A 194 -6.26 -43.18 -47.39
C ASP A 194 -5.34 -44.18 -48.11
N ASN A 195 -5.92 -45.10 -48.84
CA ASN A 195 -5.13 -46.09 -49.56
C ASN A 195 -4.29 -45.53 -50.69
N GLN A 196 -4.63 -44.33 -51.20
CA GLN A 196 -4.00 -43.73 -52.37
C GLN A 196 -3.01 -42.60 -51.97
N ALA A 197 -3.22 -41.96 -50.83
CA ALA A 197 -2.41 -40.84 -50.46
C ALA A 197 -2.02 -40.85 -48.98
N VAL A 198 -0.93 -40.13 -48.67
CA VAL A 198 -0.52 -39.75 -47.31
C VAL A 198 -0.53 -38.25 -47.20
N TYR A 199 -0.82 -37.72 -46.00
CA TYR A 199 -0.67 -36.30 -45.75
C TYR A 199 0.77 -35.99 -45.36
N VAL A 200 1.24 -34.90 -45.89
CA VAL A 200 2.59 -34.37 -45.66
C VAL A 200 2.52 -32.94 -45.11
N VAL A 201 3.43 -32.61 -44.24
CA VAL A 201 3.60 -31.29 -43.63
C VAL A 201 4.83 -30.62 -44.23
N ARG A 202 4.74 -29.38 -44.59
CA ARG A 202 5.85 -28.59 -45.12
C ARG A 202 6.78 -28.15 -44.02
N LYS A 203 8.07 -28.47 -44.13
CA LYS A 203 9.16 -28.01 -43.27
C LYS A 203 10.25 -27.37 -44.11
N GLY A 204 10.26 -26.05 -44.19
CA GLY A 204 11.11 -25.33 -45.15
C GLY A 204 10.71 -25.69 -46.60
N ASP A 205 11.63 -26.25 -47.35
CA ASP A 205 11.38 -26.68 -48.75
C ASP A 205 11.02 -28.17 -48.87
N GLU A 206 11.00 -28.90 -47.75
CA GLU A 206 10.73 -30.34 -47.71
C GLU A 206 9.29 -30.64 -47.26
N TRP A 207 8.77 -31.77 -47.73
CA TRP A 207 7.50 -32.32 -47.30
C TRP A 207 7.74 -33.60 -46.49
N ILE A 208 7.36 -33.60 -45.20
CA ILE A 208 7.50 -34.69 -44.25
C ILE A 208 6.15 -35.34 -44.04
N GLU A 209 6.07 -36.68 -44.03
CA GLU A 209 4.83 -37.37 -43.67
C GLU A 209 4.34 -36.93 -42.30
N ALA A 210 3.04 -36.71 -42.16
CA ALA A 210 2.47 -36.12 -40.98
C ALA A 210 2.75 -36.89 -39.68
N ASP A 211 2.74 -38.22 -39.80
CA ASP A 211 3.04 -39.15 -38.69
C ASP A 211 4.52 -39.14 -38.26
N LYS A 212 5.40 -38.54 -39.07
CA LYS A 212 6.84 -38.36 -38.79
C LYS A 212 7.19 -36.93 -38.45
N TYR A 213 6.21 -36.03 -38.54
CA TYR A 213 6.42 -34.62 -38.24
C TYR A 213 6.39 -34.41 -36.72
N GLN A 214 7.51 -33.99 -36.15
CA GLN A 214 7.61 -33.63 -34.75
C GLN A 214 7.21 -32.18 -34.58
N LEU A 215 6.18 -31.96 -33.77
CA LEU A 215 5.84 -30.64 -33.29
C LEU A 215 6.94 -30.14 -32.34
N MET A 216 7.20 -28.86 -32.37
CA MET A 216 8.15 -28.18 -31.46
C MET A 216 7.34 -27.24 -30.57
N PRO A 217 6.70 -27.75 -29.52
CA PRO A 217 5.88 -26.93 -28.64
C PRO A 217 6.73 -26.00 -27.82
N GLN A 218 6.14 -24.86 -27.50
CA GLN A 218 6.62 -23.98 -26.44
C GLN A 218 5.74 -24.18 -25.20
N GLN A 219 6.28 -23.88 -24.04
CA GLN A 219 5.50 -23.93 -22.81
C GLN A 219 4.25 -23.05 -22.92
N GLY A 220 3.12 -23.53 -22.47
CA GLY A 220 1.83 -22.84 -22.48
C GLY A 220 0.95 -23.15 -23.69
N ASP A 221 0.18 -22.17 -24.06
CA ASP A 221 -0.73 -22.26 -25.20
C ASP A 221 0.04 -22.25 -26.51
N ASN A 222 -0.11 -23.30 -27.27
CA ASN A 222 0.49 -23.46 -28.58
C ASN A 222 -0.55 -23.28 -29.67
N ARG A 223 -0.24 -22.40 -30.60
CA ARG A 223 -1.02 -22.19 -31.81
C ARG A 223 -0.08 -22.30 -32.98
N GLN A 224 -0.15 -23.41 -33.70
CA GLN A 224 0.66 -23.66 -34.87
C GLN A 224 -0.21 -23.81 -36.10
N THR A 225 0.18 -23.13 -37.17
CA THR A 225 -0.43 -23.33 -38.49
C THR A 225 0.57 -24.09 -39.35
N LEU A 226 0.22 -25.28 -39.72
CA LEU A 226 1.01 -26.13 -40.58
C LEU A 226 0.47 -26.06 -42.01
N VAL A 227 1.36 -25.98 -42.98
CA VAL A 227 0.99 -26.14 -44.38
C VAL A 227 0.98 -27.63 -44.65
N ILE A 228 -0.19 -28.15 -44.99
CA ILE A 228 -0.43 -29.57 -45.25
C ILE A 228 -0.74 -29.75 -46.74
N ALA A 229 -0.32 -30.87 -47.27
CA ALA A 229 -0.64 -31.29 -48.59
C ALA A 229 -0.93 -32.77 -48.62
N ARG A 230 -1.65 -33.19 -49.65
CA ARG A 230 -1.88 -34.59 -49.97
C ARG A 230 -0.79 -35.06 -50.94
N LYS A 231 -0.08 -36.14 -50.60
CA LYS A 231 0.93 -36.76 -51.45
C LYS A 231 0.43 -38.09 -51.93
N ASP A 232 0.27 -38.23 -53.20
CA ASP A 232 -0.11 -39.50 -53.85
C ASP A 232 1.01 -40.53 -53.69
N LYS A 233 0.64 -41.78 -53.31
CA LYS A 233 1.60 -42.85 -53.02
C LYS A 233 2.28 -43.43 -54.25
N GLU A 234 1.62 -43.39 -55.39
CA GLU A 234 2.15 -43.96 -56.61
C GLU A 234 2.98 -42.98 -57.43
N SER A 235 2.43 -41.77 -57.64
CA SER A 235 3.08 -40.75 -58.43
C SER A 235 4.02 -39.85 -57.65
N GLY A 236 3.86 -39.78 -56.32
CA GLY A 236 4.56 -38.84 -55.48
C GLY A 236 4.09 -37.37 -55.66
N ALA A 237 3.03 -37.13 -56.48
CA ALA A 237 2.51 -35.81 -56.73
C ALA A 237 1.92 -35.22 -55.47
N ILE A 238 2.19 -33.91 -55.25
CA ILE A 238 1.67 -33.13 -54.14
C ILE A 238 0.53 -32.26 -54.64
N THR A 239 -0.66 -32.47 -54.08
CA THR A 239 -1.88 -31.72 -54.40
C THR A 239 -2.59 -31.25 -53.13
N ASP A 240 -3.66 -30.48 -53.28
CA ASP A 240 -4.53 -30.02 -52.19
C ASP A 240 -3.73 -29.39 -51.03
N ILE A 241 -2.90 -28.40 -51.41
CA ILE A 241 -2.10 -27.67 -50.44
C ILE A 241 -3.03 -26.73 -49.64
N GLY A 242 -2.99 -26.86 -48.35
CA GLY A 242 -3.78 -26.02 -47.44
C GLY A 242 -3.10 -25.83 -46.11
N SER A 243 -3.79 -25.20 -45.16
CA SER A 243 -3.27 -24.94 -43.84
C SER A 243 -4.10 -25.67 -42.79
N LEU A 244 -3.44 -26.34 -41.84
CA LEU A 244 -4.03 -26.92 -40.65
C LEU A 244 -3.58 -26.10 -39.45
N ARG A 245 -4.54 -25.58 -38.71
CA ARG A 245 -4.29 -24.91 -37.44
C ARG A 245 -4.41 -25.92 -36.32
N LEU A 246 -3.39 -25.98 -35.48
CA LEU A 246 -3.35 -26.79 -34.27
C LEU A 246 -3.33 -25.84 -33.07
N ASP A 247 -4.30 -26.01 -32.18
CA ASP A 247 -4.36 -25.35 -30.90
C ASP A 247 -4.22 -26.42 -29.80
N TYR A 248 -3.21 -26.35 -28.97
CA TYR A 248 -2.99 -27.28 -27.88
C TYR A 248 -2.18 -26.64 -26.76
N LYS A 249 -2.28 -27.21 -25.59
CA LYS A 249 -1.55 -26.75 -24.42
C LYS A 249 -0.40 -27.71 -24.12
N TYR A 250 0.75 -27.15 -23.78
CA TYR A 250 1.96 -27.90 -23.48
C TYR A 250 2.66 -27.35 -22.26
N ASP A 251 2.89 -28.21 -21.29
CA ASP A 251 3.62 -27.83 -20.09
C ASP A 251 4.35 -29.05 -19.51
N THR A 252 5.63 -28.87 -19.24
CA THR A 252 6.52 -29.91 -18.70
C THR A 252 7.34 -29.41 -17.52
N GLN A 253 7.06 -28.20 -17.05
CA GLN A 253 7.87 -27.58 -16.03
C GLN A 253 7.00 -27.16 -14.84
N PRO A 254 7.47 -27.40 -13.62
CA PRO A 254 6.77 -26.91 -12.45
C PRO A 254 6.87 -25.39 -12.33
N PRO A 255 5.94 -24.75 -11.64
CA PRO A 255 6.02 -23.35 -11.29
C PRO A 255 7.34 -22.99 -10.62
N LYS A 256 7.88 -21.83 -10.92
CA LYS A 256 9.07 -21.30 -10.26
C LYS A 256 8.71 -20.11 -9.39
N ILE A 257 8.83 -20.29 -8.08
CA ILE A 257 8.54 -19.27 -7.10
C ILE A 257 9.82 -18.51 -6.73
N THR A 258 9.72 -17.18 -6.58
CA THR A 258 10.80 -16.34 -6.05
C THR A 258 10.23 -15.28 -5.11
N LEU A 259 10.94 -15.01 -4.01
CA LEU A 259 10.66 -13.92 -3.09
C LEU A 259 11.73 -12.83 -3.28
N ASN A 260 11.29 -11.60 -3.43
CA ASN A 260 12.18 -10.47 -3.61
C ASN A 260 11.79 -9.35 -2.63
N PRO A 261 12.58 -9.12 -1.56
CA PRO A 261 12.43 -7.94 -0.75
C PRO A 261 12.55 -6.69 -1.63
N LYS A 262 11.74 -5.67 -1.38
CA LYS A 262 11.82 -4.42 -2.13
C LYS A 262 13.14 -3.71 -1.85
N GLU A 263 13.76 -3.13 -2.89
CA GLU A 263 15.07 -2.46 -2.76
C GLU A 263 15.08 -1.30 -1.74
N ASP A 264 13.94 -0.65 -1.55
CA ASP A 264 13.77 0.45 -0.60
C ASP A 264 13.49 -0.03 0.84
N ASP A 265 13.31 -1.34 1.02
CA ASP A 265 12.89 -1.96 2.27
C ASP A 265 14.13 -2.41 3.04
N LYS A 266 14.76 -1.45 3.71
CA LYS A 266 15.96 -1.70 4.51
C LYS A 266 15.62 -1.79 5.99
N PRO A 267 16.23 -2.72 6.73
CA PRO A 267 16.07 -2.75 8.17
C PRO A 267 16.59 -1.43 8.79
N ALA A 268 15.86 -0.95 9.77
CA ALA A 268 16.28 0.20 10.57
C ALA A 268 17.42 -0.19 11.50
N PHE A 269 17.46 -1.46 11.91
CA PHE A 269 18.39 -1.99 12.89
C PHE A 269 18.58 -3.50 12.66
N THR A 270 19.77 -4.02 12.91
CA THR A 270 20.08 -5.46 12.87
C THR A 270 20.79 -5.86 14.14
N LYS A 271 20.30 -6.89 14.83
CA LYS A 271 20.91 -7.45 16.04
C LYS A 271 20.96 -8.98 15.93
N ASP A 272 22.09 -9.57 16.23
CA ASP A 272 22.32 -11.03 16.19
C ASP A 272 21.90 -11.69 14.87
N ALA A 273 22.15 -10.99 13.74
CA ALA A 273 21.76 -11.37 12.38
C ALA A 273 20.25 -11.43 12.14
N VAL A 274 19.45 -10.78 12.97
CA VAL A 274 18.01 -10.59 12.79
C VAL A 274 17.75 -9.14 12.45
N ASP A 275 16.93 -8.92 11.44
CA ASP A 275 16.57 -7.60 10.95
C ASP A 275 15.30 -7.07 11.61
N TYR A 276 15.33 -5.79 11.96
CA TYR A 276 14.22 -5.05 12.55
C TYR A 276 13.82 -3.89 11.64
N TYR A 277 12.55 -3.83 11.29
CA TYR A 277 11.98 -2.80 10.40
C TYR A 277 11.09 -1.85 11.20
N GLY A 278 11.38 -0.56 11.15
CA GLY A 278 10.57 0.49 11.79
C GLY A 278 9.34 0.93 10.98
N ASN A 279 9.21 0.41 9.76
CA ASN A 279 8.08 0.57 8.88
C ASN A 279 7.62 -0.79 8.35
N VAL A 280 6.53 -0.79 7.58
CA VAL A 280 6.08 -2.01 6.91
C VAL A 280 7.19 -2.63 6.07
N ARG A 281 7.35 -3.94 6.14
CA ARG A 281 8.22 -4.68 5.24
C ARG A 281 7.42 -5.21 4.07
N LYS A 282 7.97 -5.05 2.84
CA LYS A 282 7.32 -5.48 1.60
C LYS A 282 8.16 -6.53 0.89
N VAL A 283 7.53 -7.63 0.55
CA VAL A 283 8.13 -8.74 -0.19
C VAL A 283 7.30 -9.04 -1.41
N ASP A 284 7.90 -8.96 -2.59
CA ASP A 284 7.23 -9.39 -3.82
C ASP A 284 7.41 -10.90 -3.99
N MET A 285 6.30 -11.60 -4.06
CA MET A 285 6.25 -13.00 -4.47
C MET A 285 5.98 -13.06 -5.96
N ASN A 286 6.90 -13.63 -6.71
CA ASN A 286 6.78 -13.80 -8.14
C ASN A 286 6.77 -15.28 -8.48
N ILE A 287 5.81 -15.69 -9.31
CA ILE A 287 5.70 -17.06 -9.82
C ILE A 287 5.74 -16.98 -11.32
N HIS A 288 6.64 -17.74 -11.91
CA HIS A 288 6.71 -17.90 -13.35
C HIS A 288 6.21 -19.28 -13.74
N ASP A 289 5.07 -19.31 -14.43
CA ASP A 289 4.47 -20.52 -14.94
C ASP A 289 3.44 -20.23 -16.03
N VAL A 290 3.46 -21.04 -17.08
CA VAL A 290 2.57 -20.85 -18.25
C VAL A 290 1.14 -21.32 -18.01
N SER A 291 0.91 -22.11 -16.97
CA SER A 291 -0.37 -22.75 -16.68
C SER A 291 -0.71 -22.76 -15.19
N LEU A 292 -0.18 -21.82 -14.43
CA LEU A 292 -0.36 -21.76 -12.97
C LEU A 292 -1.84 -21.92 -12.57
N ASP A 293 -2.08 -22.78 -11.61
CA ASP A 293 -3.32 -22.78 -10.83
C ASP A 293 -3.14 -21.85 -9.65
N ASP A 294 -3.50 -20.58 -9.84
CA ASP A 294 -3.34 -19.52 -8.84
C ASP A 294 -4.08 -19.82 -7.53
N GLY A 295 -5.16 -20.61 -7.59
CA GLY A 295 -5.88 -21.08 -6.41
C GLY A 295 -5.13 -22.11 -5.57
N SER A 296 -4.06 -22.70 -6.10
CA SER A 296 -3.21 -23.66 -5.39
C SER A 296 -2.01 -23.03 -4.67
N THR A 297 -1.73 -21.76 -4.96
CA THR A 297 -0.56 -21.07 -4.41
C THR A 297 -0.69 -20.87 -2.89
N GLN A 298 0.38 -21.19 -2.18
CA GLN A 298 0.46 -21.07 -0.73
C GLN A 298 1.80 -20.44 -0.33
N LEU A 299 1.75 -19.55 0.65
CA LEU A 299 2.92 -19.02 1.34
C LEU A 299 2.65 -19.11 2.84
N TRP A 300 3.42 -19.96 3.53
CA TRP A 300 3.26 -20.13 4.97
C TRP A 300 4.15 -19.15 5.73
N VAL A 301 3.52 -18.41 6.62
CA VAL A 301 4.17 -17.44 7.50
C VAL A 301 3.89 -17.80 8.95
N LYS A 302 4.94 -17.76 9.75
CA LYS A 302 4.86 -17.88 11.20
C LYS A 302 4.91 -16.50 11.83
N VAL A 303 4.01 -16.26 12.80
CA VAL A 303 3.92 -14.98 13.53
C VAL A 303 4.16 -15.23 15.01
N ASP A 304 5.08 -14.49 15.63
CA ASP A 304 5.44 -14.54 17.07
C ASP A 304 5.80 -15.94 17.58
N ASP A 305 6.38 -16.78 16.71
CA ASP A 305 6.74 -18.17 17.00
C ASP A 305 5.55 -19.07 17.42
N ARG A 306 4.31 -18.63 17.26
CA ARG A 306 3.11 -19.34 17.75
C ARG A 306 2.12 -19.71 16.68
N GLU A 307 1.80 -18.79 15.79
CA GLU A 307 0.74 -18.96 14.80
C GLU A 307 1.34 -19.12 13.42
N GLU A 308 0.74 -19.98 12.61
CA GLU A 308 1.10 -20.23 11.23
C GLU A 308 -0.10 -19.96 10.33
N PHE A 309 0.11 -19.20 9.25
CA PHE A 309 -0.92 -18.82 8.31
C PHE A 309 -0.49 -19.17 6.89
N ASP A 310 -1.44 -19.63 6.09
CA ASP A 310 -1.34 -19.57 4.64
C ASP A 310 -1.81 -18.20 4.18
N VAL A 311 -0.90 -17.43 3.58
CA VAL A 311 -1.15 -16.03 3.18
C VAL A 311 -2.23 -15.93 2.12
N PHE A 312 -2.36 -16.93 1.24
CA PHE A 312 -3.34 -16.92 0.16
C PHE A 312 -4.63 -17.69 0.49
N ASP A 313 -4.78 -18.16 1.72
CA ASP A 313 -6.01 -18.77 2.18
C ASP A 313 -7.03 -17.68 2.59
N VAL A 314 -8.13 -17.62 1.86
CA VAL A 314 -9.20 -16.63 2.07
C VAL A 314 -9.85 -16.78 3.45
N ASP A 315 -9.88 -17.98 4.01
CA ASP A 315 -10.47 -18.24 5.32
C ASP A 315 -9.59 -17.66 6.46
N ASN A 316 -8.32 -17.40 6.19
CA ASN A 316 -7.38 -16.75 7.10
C ASN A 316 -7.31 -15.23 6.94
N ALA A 317 -8.00 -14.63 5.98
CA ALA A 317 -7.85 -13.21 5.62
C ALA A 317 -7.98 -12.26 6.84
N GLN A 318 -8.96 -12.50 7.72
CA GLN A 318 -9.13 -11.66 8.91
C GLN A 318 -7.98 -11.84 9.91
N LYS A 319 -7.50 -13.05 10.11
CA LYS A 319 -6.38 -13.33 11.01
C LYS A 319 -5.08 -12.74 10.50
N LEU A 320 -4.88 -12.74 9.18
CA LEU A 320 -3.73 -12.08 8.54
C LEU A 320 -3.75 -10.58 8.80
N ILE A 321 -4.90 -9.94 8.60
CA ILE A 321 -5.08 -8.52 8.92
C ILE A 321 -4.83 -8.28 10.42
N ASP A 322 -5.35 -9.15 11.29
CA ASP A 322 -5.15 -9.05 12.74
C ASP A 322 -3.68 -9.25 13.14
N ALA A 323 -2.93 -10.00 12.37
CA ALA A 323 -1.48 -10.20 12.52
C ALA A 323 -0.63 -9.16 11.76
N GLY A 324 -1.26 -8.11 11.20
CA GLY A 324 -0.56 -7.07 10.45
C GLY A 324 0.02 -7.53 9.12
N ILE A 325 -0.59 -8.52 8.45
CA ILE A 325 -0.18 -9.04 7.15
C ILE A 325 -1.25 -8.72 6.13
N GLU A 326 -0.84 -8.10 5.02
CA GLU A 326 -1.69 -7.83 3.87
C GLU A 326 -0.98 -8.27 2.59
N TYR A 327 -1.75 -8.60 1.56
CA TYR A 327 -1.21 -8.91 0.24
C TYR A 327 -2.04 -8.27 -0.86
N SER A 328 -1.38 -7.96 -1.97
CA SER A 328 -2.06 -7.40 -3.14
C SER A 328 -2.75 -8.50 -3.96
N GLU A 329 -3.74 -8.11 -4.76
CA GLU A 329 -4.25 -8.99 -5.80
C GLU A 329 -3.12 -9.40 -6.76
N TRP A 330 -3.27 -10.58 -7.39
CA TRP A 330 -2.33 -11.05 -8.38
C TRP A 330 -2.30 -10.14 -9.61
N ILE A 331 -1.09 -9.72 -9.98
CA ILE A 331 -0.83 -9.07 -11.26
C ILE A 331 -0.30 -10.14 -12.20
N VAL A 332 -1.03 -10.38 -13.29
CA VAL A 332 -0.69 -11.44 -14.27
C VAL A 332 -0.24 -10.79 -15.57
N THR A 333 0.97 -11.14 -16.01
CA THR A 333 1.54 -10.67 -17.28
C THR A 333 2.11 -11.87 -18.04
N GLY A 334 1.31 -12.45 -18.92
CA GLY A 334 1.68 -13.69 -19.61
C GLY A 334 1.82 -14.85 -18.65
N ALA A 335 3.02 -15.40 -18.52
CA ALA A 335 3.36 -16.48 -17.59
C ALA A 335 3.85 -15.99 -16.22
N ASP A 336 3.91 -14.69 -16.00
CA ASP A 336 4.40 -14.09 -14.75
C ASP A 336 3.23 -13.64 -13.87
N TYR A 337 3.20 -14.16 -12.65
CA TYR A 337 2.24 -13.82 -11.61
C TYR A 337 3.00 -13.13 -10.48
N SER A 338 2.53 -12.00 -10.03
CA SER A 338 3.16 -11.28 -8.92
C SER A 338 2.13 -10.79 -7.92
N SER A 339 2.47 -10.91 -6.63
CA SER A 339 1.73 -10.33 -5.52
C SER A 339 2.73 -9.70 -4.54
N CYS A 340 2.37 -8.58 -3.94
CA CYS A 340 3.17 -7.94 -2.92
C CYS A 340 2.58 -8.24 -1.55
N ILE A 341 3.37 -8.87 -0.69
CA ILE A 341 3.02 -9.16 0.70
C ILE A 341 3.63 -8.04 1.55
N THR A 342 2.81 -7.48 2.42
CA THR A 342 3.18 -6.39 3.32
C THR A 342 3.02 -6.85 4.76
N PHE A 343 4.09 -6.79 5.54
CA PHE A 343 4.14 -7.15 6.95
C PHE A 343 4.16 -5.89 7.82
N GLY A 344 3.54 -5.96 9.01
CA GLY A 344 3.52 -4.87 9.97
C GLY A 344 2.62 -3.72 9.55
N THR A 345 1.46 -3.98 8.95
CA THR A 345 0.54 -2.95 8.44
C THR A 345 -0.13 -2.15 9.54
N LYS A 346 -0.22 -2.70 10.74
CA LYS A 346 -0.81 -2.01 11.88
C LYS A 346 0.19 -1.05 12.53
N ALA A 347 -0.27 0.16 12.79
CA ALA A 347 0.46 1.12 13.63
C ALA A 347 0.40 0.67 15.10
N ASP A 348 1.41 1.03 15.88
CA ASP A 348 1.50 0.77 17.32
C ASP A 348 1.54 -0.72 17.70
N GLU A 349 1.94 -1.60 16.77
CA GLU A 349 2.14 -3.03 17.02
C GLU A 349 3.58 -3.45 16.64
N GLU A 350 4.01 -4.53 17.26
CA GLU A 350 5.31 -5.16 17.08
C GLU A 350 5.12 -6.67 16.89
N HIS A 351 5.70 -7.25 15.84
CA HIS A 351 5.58 -8.68 15.56
C HIS A 351 6.85 -9.26 14.97
N LYS A 352 7.11 -10.53 15.30
CA LYS A 352 8.11 -11.36 14.64
C LYS A 352 7.47 -12.17 13.54
N TYR A 353 8.03 -12.07 12.34
CA TYR A 353 7.58 -12.84 11.18
C TYR A 353 8.66 -13.78 10.69
N GLN A 354 8.27 -14.91 10.14
CA GLN A 354 9.14 -15.82 9.44
C GLN A 354 8.39 -16.51 8.30
N ILE A 355 8.89 -16.42 7.08
CA ILE A 355 8.38 -17.20 5.97
C ILE A 355 8.98 -18.61 6.08
N ILE A 356 8.13 -19.63 6.20
CA ILE A 356 8.53 -21.00 6.52
C ILE A 356 8.35 -21.99 5.37
N GLY A 357 7.64 -21.60 4.30
CA GLY A 357 7.46 -22.46 3.13
C GLY A 357 6.66 -21.78 2.04
N MET A 358 6.79 -22.30 0.83
CA MET A 358 6.08 -21.86 -0.36
C MET A 358 5.66 -23.07 -1.18
N TYR A 359 4.49 -23.00 -1.79
CA TYR A 359 3.96 -24.01 -2.67
C TYR A 359 3.20 -23.40 -3.82
N ALA A 360 3.31 -23.98 -4.98
CA ALA A 360 2.44 -23.69 -6.12
C ALA A 360 2.30 -24.94 -6.97
N LYS A 361 1.16 -25.06 -7.62
CA LYS A 361 0.83 -26.12 -8.55
C LYS A 361 0.27 -25.53 -9.83
N ASP A 362 0.62 -26.10 -10.96
CA ASP A 362 0.08 -25.72 -12.25
C ASP A 362 -1.13 -26.58 -12.66
N GLN A 363 -1.77 -26.19 -13.76
CA GLN A 363 -2.89 -26.95 -14.33
C GLN A 363 -2.45 -28.24 -15.01
N ALA A 364 -1.15 -28.42 -15.25
CA ALA A 364 -0.53 -29.64 -15.74
C ALA A 364 -0.12 -30.60 -14.61
N GLU A 365 -0.52 -30.28 -13.36
CA GLU A 365 -0.29 -31.06 -12.15
C GLU A 365 1.18 -31.10 -11.68
N HIS A 366 2.08 -30.27 -12.23
CA HIS A 366 3.42 -30.16 -11.68
C HIS A 366 3.38 -29.30 -10.41
N GLU A 367 4.20 -29.68 -9.44
CA GLU A 367 4.25 -29.03 -8.14
C GLU A 367 5.62 -28.42 -7.88
N CYS A 368 5.62 -27.21 -7.32
CA CYS A 368 6.79 -26.61 -6.72
C CYS A 368 6.57 -26.52 -5.21
N ASN A 369 7.46 -27.15 -4.47
CA ASN A 369 7.50 -27.07 -3.02
C ASN A 369 8.90 -26.60 -2.63
N ASP A 370 9.08 -25.29 -2.46
CA ASP A 370 10.37 -24.70 -2.11
C ASP A 370 10.42 -24.38 -0.64
N THR A 371 11.20 -25.16 0.10
CA THR A 371 11.57 -24.90 1.49
C THR A 371 13.01 -24.37 1.60
N SER A 372 13.73 -24.23 0.48
CA SER A 372 15.12 -23.79 0.48
C SER A 372 15.28 -22.27 0.52
N SER A 373 14.24 -21.54 0.14
CA SER A 373 14.18 -20.08 0.16
C SER A 373 13.53 -19.52 1.43
N ILE A 374 13.53 -20.30 2.51
CA ILE A 374 13.03 -19.85 3.83
C ILE A 374 13.82 -18.62 4.25
N GLU A 375 13.12 -17.53 4.48
CA GLU A 375 13.75 -16.33 5.01
C GLU A 375 14.08 -16.47 6.49
N GLN A 376 15.17 -15.81 6.91
CA GLN A 376 15.46 -15.65 8.32
C GLN A 376 14.33 -14.89 9.01
N PRO A 377 14.03 -15.18 10.28
CA PRO A 377 13.07 -14.39 11.04
C PRO A 377 13.43 -12.90 11.01
N PHE A 378 12.43 -12.05 10.97
CA PHE A 378 12.57 -10.61 11.06
C PHE A 378 11.48 -10.02 11.95
N TYR A 379 11.71 -8.82 12.43
CA TYR A 379 10.73 -8.07 13.22
C TYR A 379 10.24 -6.85 12.44
N VAL A 380 8.96 -6.54 12.57
CA VAL A 380 8.43 -5.23 12.24
C VAL A 380 7.95 -4.61 13.54
N ASP A 381 8.63 -3.54 13.92
CA ASP A 381 8.41 -2.84 15.17
C ASP A 381 8.00 -1.40 14.88
N ARG A 382 6.73 -1.11 15.12
CA ARG A 382 6.12 0.20 14.91
C ARG A 382 5.53 0.76 16.20
N LYS A 383 5.87 0.16 17.31
CA LYS A 383 5.40 0.52 18.63
C LYS A 383 6.45 1.33 19.33
N ALA A 384 6.04 2.37 20.03
CA ALA A 384 6.94 3.11 20.90
C ALA A 384 7.27 2.31 22.17
N PRO A 385 8.43 2.57 22.80
CA PRO A 385 8.79 1.90 24.06
C PRO A 385 7.69 1.96 25.11
N SER A 386 7.51 0.87 25.83
CA SER A 386 6.64 0.81 26.99
C SER A 386 7.45 0.86 28.28
N GLY A 387 6.82 1.18 29.40
CA GLY A 387 7.56 1.23 30.64
C GLY A 387 6.75 1.63 31.87
N THR A 388 7.44 1.60 32.99
CA THR A 388 6.92 2.02 34.31
C THR A 388 7.82 3.05 34.93
N ILE A 389 7.25 3.93 35.76
CA ILE A 389 7.96 4.94 36.53
C ILE A 389 7.24 5.11 37.89
N GLY A 390 7.96 5.22 38.99
CA GLY A 390 7.37 5.42 40.29
C GLY A 390 8.39 5.82 41.36
N TYR A 391 7.90 6.25 42.49
CA TYR A 391 8.67 6.53 43.68
C TYR A 391 8.83 5.26 44.54
N ASP A 392 9.72 5.29 45.51
CA ASP A 392 9.80 4.26 46.56
C ASP A 392 8.57 4.39 47.46
N ALA A 393 7.69 3.40 47.37
CA ALA A 393 6.38 3.44 48.03
C ALA A 393 6.46 3.48 49.59
N ASP A 394 7.55 2.99 50.16
CA ASP A 394 7.69 2.93 51.64
C ASP A 394 7.84 4.33 52.29
N LEU A 395 8.08 5.38 51.47
CA LEU A 395 8.41 6.72 51.96
C LEU A 395 7.28 7.75 51.73
N ILE A 396 6.18 7.38 51.09
CA ILE A 396 5.19 8.33 50.60
C ILE A 396 3.80 8.00 51.13
N ASP A 397 3.09 9.03 51.60
CA ASP A 397 1.64 8.95 51.76
C ASP A 397 1.00 8.97 50.38
N GLU A 398 0.69 7.78 49.84
CA GLU A 398 0.14 7.62 48.49
C GLU A 398 -1.21 8.33 48.28
N GLN A 399 -1.97 8.61 49.35
CA GLN A 399 -3.25 9.29 49.26
C GLN A 399 -3.09 10.78 48.99
N ASN A 400 -2.06 11.39 49.63
CA ASN A 400 -1.84 12.82 49.56
C ASN A 400 -0.61 13.22 48.72
N MET A 401 0.19 12.26 48.31
CA MET A 401 1.46 12.47 47.60
C MET A 401 2.38 13.47 48.31
N VAL A 402 2.49 13.31 49.65
CA VAL A 402 3.32 14.14 50.53
C VAL A 402 4.33 13.24 51.25
N SER A 403 5.55 13.74 51.40
CA SER A 403 6.62 13.03 52.12
C SER A 403 7.48 13.99 52.93
N GLN A 404 8.01 13.53 54.07
CA GLN A 404 9.02 14.28 54.86
C GLN A 404 10.44 14.11 54.30
N GLN A 405 10.65 13.28 53.30
CA GLN A 405 11.95 13.09 52.67
C GLN A 405 11.75 12.79 51.18
N ALA A 406 12.70 13.22 50.36
CA ALA A 406 12.67 12.93 48.93
C ALA A 406 12.90 11.45 48.67
N SER A 407 12.16 10.92 47.73
CA SER A 407 12.27 9.55 47.27
C SER A 407 12.98 9.51 45.91
N ASN A 408 13.83 8.51 45.71
CA ASN A 408 14.34 8.21 44.37
C ASN A 408 13.21 7.72 43.48
N VAL A 409 13.38 7.94 42.17
CA VAL A 409 12.47 7.41 41.16
C VAL A 409 13.09 6.17 40.55
N TYR A 410 12.28 5.14 40.41
CA TYR A 410 12.63 3.85 39.80
C TYR A 410 11.70 3.55 38.67
N GLY A 411 12.19 2.82 37.70
CA GLY A 411 11.35 2.37 36.60
C GLY A 411 12.00 1.32 35.72
N GLN A 412 11.24 0.91 34.76
CA GLN A 412 11.65 -0.04 33.73
C GLN A 412 11.15 0.43 32.39
N LEU A 413 11.97 0.25 31.37
CA LEU A 413 11.61 0.42 29.95
C LEU A 413 11.73 -0.92 29.26
N GLU A 414 10.87 -1.17 28.29
CA GLU A 414 10.93 -2.37 27.45
C GLU A 414 10.50 -2.05 26.03
N ASP A 415 11.18 -2.70 25.09
CA ASP A 415 10.91 -2.59 23.67
C ASP A 415 11.59 -3.76 22.93
N ILE A 416 10.92 -4.34 21.93
CA ILE A 416 11.43 -5.53 21.23
C ILE A 416 12.72 -5.25 20.46
N SER A 417 12.87 -4.05 19.92
CA SER A 417 14.10 -3.60 19.25
C SER A 417 15.16 -3.07 20.22
N GLY A 418 14.79 -2.93 21.49
CA GLY A 418 15.60 -2.34 22.54
C GLY A 418 15.57 -0.83 22.57
N ILE A 419 16.08 -0.25 23.66
CA ILE A 419 16.08 1.21 23.87
C ILE A 419 17.36 1.82 23.28
N LYS A 420 17.21 2.68 22.30
CA LYS A 420 18.30 3.43 21.67
C LYS A 420 18.83 4.54 22.58
N GLN A 421 17.93 5.28 23.20
CA GLN A 421 18.27 6.36 24.10
C GLN A 421 17.11 6.68 25.05
N ALA A 422 17.45 7.09 26.26
CA ALA A 422 16.47 7.55 27.23
C ALA A 422 17.00 8.77 27.98
N PHE A 423 16.11 9.65 28.37
CA PHE A 423 16.41 10.87 29.09
C PHE A 423 15.39 11.10 30.19
N TYR A 424 15.76 11.87 31.20
CA TYR A 424 14.86 12.29 32.25
C TYR A 424 14.90 13.80 32.46
N TYR A 425 13.79 14.33 32.97
CA TYR A 425 13.65 15.71 33.40
C TYR A 425 12.97 15.75 34.77
N VAL A 426 13.57 16.45 35.70
CA VAL A 426 12.96 16.72 37.02
C VAL A 426 12.26 18.06 36.95
N ASN A 427 10.94 18.00 36.87
CA ASN A 427 10.06 19.14 36.80
C ASN A 427 9.74 19.65 38.22
N LYS A 428 10.40 20.72 38.64
CA LYS A 428 10.26 21.32 40.00
C LYS A 428 9.35 22.53 39.93
N SER A 429 8.68 22.83 41.05
CA SER A 429 8.01 24.08 41.22
C SER A 429 9.00 25.25 41.12
N ASP A 430 8.60 26.29 40.45
CA ASP A 430 9.29 27.60 40.45
C ASP A 430 9.00 28.39 41.75
N GLU A 431 9.48 29.65 41.81
CA GLU A 431 9.25 30.54 42.94
C GLU A 431 7.76 30.84 43.18
N SER A 432 6.91 30.65 42.15
CA SER A 432 5.45 30.78 42.24
C SER A 432 4.74 29.55 42.78
N GLY A 433 5.45 28.44 42.99
CA GLY A 433 4.91 27.15 43.40
C GLY A 433 4.28 26.36 42.24
N SER A 434 4.45 26.82 41.00
CA SER A 434 3.92 26.20 39.79
C SER A 434 4.92 25.20 39.21
N ILE A 435 4.43 24.09 38.66
CA ILE A 435 5.21 23.16 37.83
C ILE A 435 4.70 23.19 36.41
N LEU A 436 5.55 22.92 35.46
CA LEU A 436 5.17 22.85 34.06
C LEU A 436 4.13 21.73 33.86
N ASN A 437 3.16 21.98 32.99
CA ASN A 437 2.25 20.92 32.58
C ASN A 437 2.90 19.99 31.53
N ASP A 438 2.23 18.88 31.22
CA ASP A 438 2.76 17.84 30.33
C ASP A 438 3.13 18.37 28.94
N GLU A 439 2.32 19.25 28.36
CA GLU A 439 2.57 19.86 27.03
C GLU A 439 3.82 20.75 27.07
N GLN A 440 3.98 21.52 28.13
CA GLN A 440 5.14 22.38 28.31
C GLN A 440 6.42 21.56 28.49
N VAL A 441 6.36 20.47 29.27
CA VAL A 441 7.52 19.58 29.47
C VAL A 441 7.89 18.87 28.16
N LYS A 442 6.92 18.36 27.42
CA LYS A 442 7.18 17.70 26.12
C LYS A 442 7.76 18.66 25.07
N ALA A 443 7.46 19.94 25.19
CA ALA A 443 7.96 21.01 24.30
C ALA A 443 9.33 21.57 24.71
N LEU A 444 9.94 21.10 25.81
CA LEU A 444 11.27 21.56 26.23
C LEU A 444 12.34 21.22 25.19
N ASP A 445 13.32 22.09 25.09
CA ASP A 445 14.53 21.85 24.31
C ASP A 445 15.28 20.62 24.83
N ASP A 446 15.91 19.86 23.93
CA ASP A 446 16.65 18.66 24.31
C ASP A 446 17.75 18.91 25.34
N SER A 447 18.30 20.11 25.42
CA SER A 447 19.30 20.50 26.43
C SER A 447 18.76 20.51 27.86
N ALA A 448 17.43 20.57 28.06
CA ALA A 448 16.81 20.47 29.39
C ALA A 448 16.80 19.03 29.93
N TRP A 449 16.87 18.07 29.05
CA TRP A 449 16.79 16.65 29.36
C TRP A 449 18.18 16.09 29.70
N LYS A 450 18.24 15.30 30.76
CA LYS A 450 19.48 14.61 31.18
C LYS A 450 19.48 13.18 30.69
N PRO A 451 20.62 12.65 30.22
CA PRO A 451 20.72 11.26 29.83
C PRO A 451 20.38 10.34 31.01
N LEU A 452 19.59 9.31 30.74
CA LEU A 452 19.20 8.30 31.72
C LEU A 452 20.10 7.07 31.56
N GLU A 453 20.76 6.66 32.65
CA GLU A 453 21.54 5.43 32.66
C GLU A 453 20.61 4.23 32.76
N LEU A 454 20.71 3.33 31.80
CA LEU A 454 19.90 2.13 31.70
C LEU A 454 20.74 0.91 32.08
N ILE A 455 20.18 0.02 32.90
CA ILE A 455 20.74 -1.26 33.28
C ILE A 455 19.95 -2.34 32.58
N GLU A 456 20.56 -2.99 31.57
CA GLU A 456 19.93 -4.10 30.85
C GLU A 456 19.65 -5.27 31.82
N ASP A 457 18.40 -5.72 31.81
CA ASP A 457 18.03 -6.93 32.55
C ASP A 457 18.40 -8.15 31.69
N THR A 458 18.80 -9.24 32.28
CA THR A 458 19.19 -10.48 31.58
C THR A 458 18.05 -11.16 30.85
N TYR A 459 16.84 -10.65 30.93
CA TYR A 459 15.66 -11.13 30.23
C TYR A 459 15.11 -10.07 29.27
N ASP A 460 15.27 -10.35 27.97
CA ASP A 460 14.56 -9.79 26.81
C ASP A 460 14.25 -8.28 26.83
N ALA A 461 15.21 -7.49 26.33
CA ALA A 461 15.02 -6.09 25.96
C ALA A 461 14.38 -5.20 27.04
N ARG A 462 14.58 -5.55 28.31
CA ARG A 462 14.14 -4.80 29.49
C ARG A 462 15.29 -4.05 30.10
N TYR A 463 15.05 -2.80 30.47
CA TYR A 463 16.04 -1.89 31.01
C TYR A 463 15.51 -1.25 32.28
N LYS A 464 16.19 -1.49 33.43
CA LYS A 464 15.90 -0.85 34.69
C LYS A 464 16.65 0.45 34.83
N TYR A 465 16.06 1.41 35.52
CA TYR A 465 16.71 2.67 35.80
C TYR A 465 16.38 3.20 37.21
N LYS A 466 17.26 4.11 37.67
CA LYS A 466 17.08 4.85 38.90
C LYS A 466 17.45 6.32 38.69
N ILE A 467 16.57 7.23 39.06
CA ILE A 467 16.82 8.66 39.03
C ILE A 467 16.99 9.12 40.49
N ASN A 468 18.12 9.76 40.77
CA ASN A 468 18.38 10.27 42.10
C ASN A 468 17.69 11.63 42.31
N THR A 469 16.73 11.66 43.18
CA THR A 469 15.98 12.86 43.61
C THR A 469 16.10 13.09 45.12
N SER A 470 16.99 12.37 45.80
CA SER A 470 17.12 12.39 47.28
C SER A 470 17.52 13.75 47.86
N ASP A 471 18.08 14.65 47.05
CA ASP A 471 18.50 15.98 47.48
C ASP A 471 17.37 17.03 47.42
N LEU A 472 16.21 16.65 46.89
CA LEU A 472 15.07 17.54 46.79
C LEU A 472 14.34 17.61 48.12
N LYS A 473 14.11 18.79 48.62
CA LYS A 473 13.36 19.05 49.82
C LYS A 473 12.69 20.41 49.74
N ASP A 474 11.63 20.58 50.51
CA ASP A 474 10.83 21.79 50.63
C ASP A 474 10.41 22.29 49.24
N THR A 475 9.90 21.36 48.42
CA THR A 475 9.50 21.64 47.03
C THR A 475 8.49 20.60 46.56
N SER A 476 7.71 20.98 45.55
CA SER A 476 6.93 19.99 44.81
C SER A 476 7.59 19.70 43.46
N TYR A 477 7.55 18.42 43.06
CA TYR A 477 8.12 17.99 41.79
C TYR A 477 7.43 16.74 41.25
N ASN A 478 7.61 16.52 39.97
CA ASN A 478 7.40 15.22 39.34
C ASN A 478 8.54 14.95 38.35
N VAL A 479 8.70 13.73 37.92
CA VAL A 479 9.79 13.30 37.06
C VAL A 479 9.22 12.76 35.76
N TYR A 480 9.77 13.21 34.65
CA TYR A 480 9.49 12.71 33.33
C TYR A 480 10.65 11.88 32.83
N VAL A 481 10.32 10.83 32.09
CA VAL A 481 11.26 10.03 31.29
C VAL A 481 10.77 10.04 29.86
N LYS A 482 11.67 10.29 28.91
CA LYS A 482 11.43 10.07 27.51
C LYS A 482 12.37 8.98 26.99
N ALA A 483 11.86 8.07 26.16
CA ALA A 483 12.62 6.96 25.59
C ALA A 483 12.33 6.80 24.12
N GLN A 484 13.34 6.39 23.37
CA GLN A 484 13.25 6.03 21.95
C GLN A 484 13.83 4.65 21.73
N ASP A 485 13.18 3.85 20.88
CA ASP A 485 13.64 2.55 20.44
C ASP A 485 14.72 2.63 19.35
N ASN A 486 15.19 1.47 18.89
CA ASN A 486 16.17 1.38 17.82
C ASN A 486 15.55 1.39 16.41
N CYS A 487 14.24 1.23 16.29
CA CYS A 487 13.56 0.96 15.03
C CYS A 487 12.90 2.18 14.42
N ASN A 488 11.83 2.68 15.02
CA ASN A 488 10.98 3.71 14.44
C ASN A 488 11.35 5.13 14.93
N GLY A 489 12.08 5.21 16.07
CA GLY A 489 12.49 6.49 16.65
C GLY A 489 11.35 7.28 17.27
N GLU A 490 10.18 6.68 17.47
CA GLU A 490 9.09 7.29 18.20
C GLU A 490 9.47 7.50 19.66
N THR A 491 8.96 8.60 20.23
CA THR A 491 9.30 8.97 21.62
C THR A 491 8.15 8.66 22.53
N ALA A 492 8.37 7.71 23.46
CA ALA A 492 7.47 7.48 24.57
C ALA A 492 7.80 8.40 25.75
N PHE A 493 6.75 8.85 26.45
CA PHE A 493 6.87 9.67 27.64
C PHE A 493 6.19 9.01 28.83
N PHE A 494 6.88 9.00 29.97
CA PHE A 494 6.39 8.49 31.24
C PHE A 494 6.55 9.56 32.30
N SER A 495 5.65 9.65 33.26
CA SER A 495 5.77 10.60 34.34
C SER A 495 5.32 10.01 35.69
N THR A 496 5.94 10.47 36.78
CA THR A 496 5.42 10.21 38.13
C THR A 496 4.25 11.16 38.42
N SER A 497 3.47 10.83 39.44
CA SER A 497 2.61 11.82 40.08
C SER A 497 3.43 12.96 40.68
N LYS A 498 2.79 14.11 40.94
CA LYS A 498 3.41 15.22 41.66
C LYS A 498 3.65 14.80 43.12
N LEU A 499 4.87 14.92 43.60
CA LEU A 499 5.23 14.69 44.98
C LEU A 499 5.57 16.02 45.66
N VAL A 500 5.03 16.24 46.82
CA VAL A 500 5.40 17.36 47.70
C VAL A 500 6.33 16.81 48.79
N VAL A 501 7.55 17.33 48.82
CA VAL A 501 8.50 17.04 49.88
C VAL A 501 8.55 18.24 50.79
N ASP A 502 8.10 18.05 52.01
CA ASP A 502 8.00 19.09 53.02
C ASP A 502 8.67 18.64 54.33
N THR A 503 9.75 19.31 54.70
CA THR A 503 10.52 19.04 55.91
C THR A 503 10.29 20.10 56.97
N LEU A 504 9.51 21.10 56.66
CA LEU A 504 9.26 22.24 57.55
C LEU A 504 7.98 22.00 58.37
N PRO A 505 7.98 22.37 59.64
CA PRO A 505 6.76 22.31 60.42
C PRO A 505 5.86 23.49 60.07
N PRO A 506 4.53 23.35 60.19
CA PRO A 506 3.61 24.45 60.00
C PRO A 506 3.85 25.59 61.01
N GLU A 507 3.66 26.82 60.59
CA GLU A 507 3.66 27.99 61.47
C GLU A 507 2.29 28.16 62.12
N LEU A 508 2.29 28.29 63.45
CA LEU A 508 1.08 28.44 64.22
C LEU A 508 1.19 29.68 65.10
N THR A 509 0.21 30.60 65.00
CA THR A 509 0.07 31.73 65.91
C THR A 509 -1.28 31.72 66.59
N VAL A 510 -1.30 32.13 67.86
CA VAL A 510 -2.53 32.22 68.64
C VAL A 510 -2.55 33.60 69.29
N SER A 511 -3.61 34.34 69.10
CA SER A 511 -3.84 35.66 69.68
C SER A 511 -5.22 35.73 70.32
N GLN A 512 -5.33 36.45 71.43
CA GLN A 512 -6.63 36.66 72.04
C GLN A 512 -7.45 37.64 71.19
N ASP A 513 -8.71 37.31 70.96
CA ASP A 513 -9.63 38.23 70.28
C ASP A 513 -9.86 39.47 71.17
N THR A 514 -9.54 40.63 70.63
CA THR A 514 -9.65 41.88 71.37
C THR A 514 -11.07 42.25 71.78
N MET A 515 -12.08 41.61 71.17
CA MET A 515 -13.49 41.79 71.56
C MET A 515 -13.84 41.11 72.88
N THR A 516 -12.98 40.21 73.38
CA THR A 516 -13.15 39.48 74.64
C THR A 516 -12.15 39.95 75.70
N ALA A 517 -11.84 41.23 75.78
CA ALA A 517 -10.88 41.77 76.71
C ALA A 517 -11.28 41.56 78.18
N ALA A 518 -10.26 41.32 79.00
CA ALA A 518 -10.44 41.18 80.44
C ALA A 518 -10.76 42.55 81.10
N ASP A 519 -11.37 42.53 82.27
CA ASP A 519 -11.52 43.71 83.13
C ASP A 519 -10.14 44.13 83.69
N GLU A 520 -10.10 45.28 84.42
CA GLU A 520 -8.86 45.82 85.02
C GLU A 520 -8.15 44.83 85.96
N LYS A 521 -8.81 43.78 86.41
CA LYS A 521 -8.26 42.74 87.30
C LYS A 521 -7.89 41.45 86.57
N GLY A 522 -8.10 41.46 85.22
CA GLY A 522 -7.83 40.27 84.39
C GLY A 522 -8.92 39.19 84.41
N TRP A 523 -10.17 39.55 84.82
CA TRP A 523 -11.31 38.65 84.82
C TRP A 523 -12.18 38.86 83.55
N HIS A 524 -12.66 37.76 83.00
CA HIS A 524 -13.63 37.75 81.90
C HIS A 524 -15.01 37.37 82.41
N LYS A 525 -16.04 38.07 81.96
CA LYS A 525 -17.46 37.80 82.29
C LYS A 525 -18.17 36.97 81.21
N ASP A 526 -17.67 37.11 80.03
CA ASP A 526 -18.22 36.48 78.84
C ASP A 526 -17.25 35.43 78.30
N ASP A 527 -17.64 34.65 77.28
CA ASP A 527 -16.81 33.69 76.61
C ASP A 527 -15.49 34.35 76.11
N ILE A 528 -14.37 33.64 76.31
CA ILE A 528 -13.08 34.08 75.79
C ILE A 528 -12.82 33.47 74.45
N SER A 529 -12.51 34.28 73.48
CA SER A 529 -12.15 33.83 72.15
C SER A 529 -10.68 34.05 71.84
N TYR A 530 -10.10 33.11 71.15
CA TYR A 530 -8.75 33.21 70.59
C TYR A 530 -8.82 33.01 69.08
N ILE A 531 -8.08 33.79 68.33
CA ILE A 531 -7.87 33.61 66.92
C ILE A 531 -6.60 32.79 66.74
N VAL A 532 -6.75 31.69 66.05
CA VAL A 532 -5.65 30.79 65.66
C VAL A 532 -5.39 31.00 64.18
N LYS A 533 -4.15 31.24 63.83
CA LYS A 533 -3.74 31.26 62.43
C LYS A 533 -2.65 30.22 62.20
N ALA A 534 -2.92 29.31 61.29
CA ALA A 534 -1.99 28.26 60.89
C ALA A 534 -1.65 28.43 59.43
N ASP A 535 -0.40 28.34 59.07
CA ASP A 535 0.09 28.42 57.70
C ASP A 535 1.13 27.37 57.41
N ASP A 536 0.94 26.70 56.28
CA ASP A 536 1.91 25.80 55.69
C ASP A 536 1.72 25.85 54.17
N SER A 537 2.69 26.44 53.52
CA SER A 537 2.59 26.76 52.10
C SER A 537 2.86 25.58 51.15
N LEU A 538 3.41 24.47 51.66
CA LEU A 538 3.78 23.32 50.86
C LEU A 538 2.78 22.13 50.98
N SER A 539 2.68 21.57 52.21
CA SER A 539 1.82 20.40 52.44
C SER A 539 0.43 20.80 52.95
N GLY A 540 0.24 22.05 53.37
CA GLY A 540 -0.99 22.53 53.93
C GLY A 540 -1.22 22.07 55.39
N ILE A 541 -2.26 22.58 56.00
CA ILE A 541 -2.64 22.24 57.36
C ILE A 541 -3.58 21.06 57.36
N LYS A 542 -3.16 19.94 57.97
CA LYS A 542 -4.00 18.74 58.15
C LYS A 542 -5.04 18.93 59.26
N SER A 543 -4.61 19.45 60.41
CA SER A 543 -5.47 19.72 61.56
C SER A 543 -4.77 20.63 62.57
N VAL A 544 -5.57 21.40 63.25
CA VAL A 544 -5.11 22.16 64.44
C VAL A 544 -5.93 21.67 65.64
N GLU A 545 -5.25 21.24 66.68
CA GLU A 545 -5.91 20.80 67.91
C GLU A 545 -5.51 21.70 69.08
N TYR A 546 -6.44 21.92 69.97
CA TYR A 546 -6.17 22.67 71.20
C TYR A 546 -6.55 21.93 72.47
N THR A 547 -5.89 22.27 73.53
CA THR A 547 -6.16 21.77 74.88
C THR A 547 -6.12 22.97 75.82
N VAL A 548 -7.10 23.05 76.72
CA VAL A 548 -7.20 24.12 77.73
C VAL A 548 -6.89 23.56 79.09
N PHE A 549 -6.08 24.28 79.85
CA PHE A 549 -5.72 23.94 81.19
C PHE A 549 -6.10 25.04 82.22
N ASP A 550 -6.67 24.66 83.31
CA ASP A 550 -6.77 25.47 84.51
C ASP A 550 -5.65 25.06 85.46
N GLY A 551 -4.57 25.79 85.49
CA GLY A 551 -3.33 25.41 86.15
C GLY A 551 -2.79 24.07 85.62
N LYS A 552 -2.85 23.00 86.46
CA LYS A 552 -2.46 21.66 86.03
C LYS A 552 -3.63 20.77 85.64
N ARG A 553 -4.85 21.26 85.74
CA ARG A 553 -6.07 20.54 85.42
C ARG A 553 -6.44 20.74 83.97
N LYS A 554 -6.58 19.66 83.21
CA LYS A 554 -7.03 19.68 81.85
C LYS A 554 -8.57 19.84 81.87
N ILE A 555 -9.09 20.90 81.24
CA ILE A 555 -10.53 21.18 81.19
C ILE A 555 -11.11 20.91 79.78
N VAL A 556 -10.35 21.15 78.73
CA VAL A 556 -10.68 20.78 77.36
C VAL A 556 -9.51 20.00 76.79
N SER A 557 -9.75 18.97 76.01
CA SER A 557 -8.69 18.12 75.47
C SER A 557 -8.94 17.72 74.04
N GLY A 558 -7.97 18.01 73.19
CA GLY A 558 -7.89 17.47 71.81
C GLY A 558 -9.13 17.85 70.98
N GLN A 559 -9.55 19.08 71.08
CA GLN A 559 -10.60 19.64 70.22
C GLN A 559 -9.96 20.17 68.95
N THR A 560 -10.55 19.89 67.82
CA THR A 560 -10.10 20.40 66.52
C THR A 560 -10.62 21.84 66.30
N VAL A 561 -9.76 22.71 65.79
CA VAL A 561 -10.13 24.03 65.29
C VAL A 561 -10.49 23.94 63.84
N GLU A 562 -11.66 24.38 63.45
CA GLU A 562 -12.01 24.53 62.05
C GLU A 562 -11.35 25.82 61.53
N LEU A 563 -10.54 25.68 60.50
CA LEU A 563 -9.86 26.76 59.79
C LEU A 563 -10.64 27.16 58.55
N ASP A 564 -10.67 28.43 58.26
CA ASP A 564 -11.14 28.94 56.96
C ASP A 564 -10.08 28.81 55.86
N GLU A 565 -10.41 29.27 54.64
CA GLU A 565 -9.51 29.22 53.48
C GLU A 565 -8.22 30.04 53.68
N SER A 566 -8.19 30.99 54.65
CA SER A 566 -7.01 31.78 54.98
C SER A 566 -6.13 31.16 56.08
N GLY A 567 -6.50 29.97 56.56
CA GLY A 567 -5.84 29.28 57.66
C GLY A 567 -6.18 29.86 59.03
N GLU A 568 -7.23 30.67 59.14
CA GLU A 568 -7.68 31.29 60.37
C GLU A 568 -8.86 30.55 61.00
N GLY A 569 -8.79 30.29 62.28
CA GLY A 569 -9.84 29.65 63.05
C GLY A 569 -10.07 30.29 64.39
N ARG A 570 -11.14 29.95 65.08
CA ARG A 570 -11.50 30.52 66.38
C ARG A 570 -11.70 29.45 67.44
N ILE A 571 -11.06 29.65 68.55
CA ILE A 571 -11.29 28.89 69.78
C ILE A 571 -12.15 29.73 70.71
N THR A 572 -13.29 29.21 71.12
CA THR A 572 -14.13 29.89 72.12
C THR A 572 -14.16 29.05 73.42
N ILE A 573 -13.76 29.64 74.51
CA ILE A 573 -13.80 29.05 75.85
C ILE A 573 -15.01 29.62 76.58
N PRO A 574 -16.07 28.82 76.83
CA PRO A 574 -17.29 29.30 77.45
C PRO A 574 -17.04 29.85 78.86
N ALA A 575 -17.76 30.88 79.24
CA ALA A 575 -17.67 31.50 80.57
C ALA A 575 -17.90 30.54 81.71
N ALA A 576 -18.69 29.49 81.52
CA ALA A 576 -18.94 28.43 82.47
C ALA A 576 -17.75 27.48 82.72
N GLU A 577 -16.77 27.48 81.81
CA GLU A 577 -15.57 26.62 81.87
C GLU A 577 -14.30 27.40 82.20
N GLN A 578 -14.42 28.67 82.53
CA GLN A 578 -13.32 29.57 82.88
C GLN A 578 -12.89 29.43 84.34
#